data_91b3851ffe3998641e327e53b77f5876
#
_entry.id   91b3851ffe3998641e327e53b77f5876
#
_cell.length_a   1.000
_cell.length_b   1.000
_cell.length_c   1.000
_cell.angle_alpha   90.00
_cell.angle_beta   90.00
_cell.angle_gamma   90.00
#
_symmetry.space_group_name_H-M   'P 1'
#
loop_
_entity.id
_entity.type
_entity.pdbx_description
1 polymer ?
#
loop_
_entity_poly.entity_id
_entity_poly.type
_entity_poly.pdbx_seq_one_letter_code
_entity_poly.pdbx_strand_id
1 'polypeptide(L)'
;WRTGAGESTQLVCNDEIILGDKLIPPGRYSFYTIPSPANWIIIFNTDTTIHGAFGYSQAKDLVRITVPSQQLTEFQEVFTIDISDIDNRGGGTLQLRWENTSVKIPVRSTADEKVCRQIEEIVLRQQNQTPDVLFQAAAYYYATSRDLSLAAEWVEKAEQTDGNNFSYPNLLQKIAGDLKQYQKAIAAAKRALVIAEKTKMSNQVSQLRKRIEELENKYSGRN
;
A
#
# COMPACT_ATOMS: atom_id res chain seq x y z
N TRP A 1 17.26 -10.59 -24.17
CA TRP A 1 16.80 -11.79 -23.49
C TRP A 1 15.33 -11.68 -23.12
N ARG A 2 14.54 -12.73 -23.35
CA ARG A 2 13.09 -12.80 -23.05
C ARG A 2 12.76 -12.88 -21.55
N THR A 3 13.75 -12.71 -20.69
CA THR A 3 13.64 -12.68 -19.21
C THR A 3 12.98 -13.96 -18.64
N GLY A 4 13.23 -15.10 -19.28
CA GLY A 4 12.65 -16.40 -18.90
C GLY A 4 13.05 -17.48 -19.87
N ALA A 5 12.30 -18.58 -19.88
CA ALA A 5 12.47 -19.73 -20.77
C ALA A 5 11.17 -20.02 -21.56
N GLY A 6 11.31 -20.39 -22.86
CA GLY A 6 10.16 -20.61 -23.75
C GLY A 6 9.60 -19.30 -24.30
N GLU A 7 8.38 -18.96 -24.01
CA GLU A 7 7.76 -17.68 -24.36
C GLU A 7 8.35 -16.51 -23.57
N SER A 8 8.11 -15.27 -24.01
CA SER A 8 8.52 -14.10 -23.25
C SER A 8 7.75 -14.00 -21.94
N THR A 9 8.44 -13.66 -20.86
CA THR A 9 7.78 -13.28 -19.62
C THR A 9 6.85 -12.10 -19.89
N GLN A 10 5.70 -12.04 -19.23
CA GLN A 10 4.71 -11.01 -19.48
C GLN A 10 4.38 -10.25 -18.19
N LEU A 11 4.23 -8.93 -18.34
CA LEU A 11 3.59 -8.08 -17.36
C LEU A 11 2.13 -7.87 -17.78
N VAL A 12 1.19 -8.12 -16.86
CA VAL A 12 -0.23 -7.82 -17.05
C VAL A 12 -0.68 -6.89 -15.94
N CYS A 13 -1.20 -5.73 -16.29
CA CYS A 13 -1.78 -4.80 -15.33
C CYS A 13 -3.17 -4.35 -15.81
N ASN A 14 -4.13 -4.33 -14.88
CA ASN A 14 -5.51 -3.92 -15.15
C ASN A 14 -5.72 -2.43 -14.89
N ASP A 15 -4.75 -1.77 -14.28
CA ASP A 15 -4.73 -0.34 -14.01
C ASP A 15 -3.34 0.23 -14.32
N GLU A 16 -3.23 1.56 -14.38
CA GLU A 16 -1.96 2.23 -14.56
C GLU A 16 -1.01 1.93 -13.41
N ILE A 17 0.24 1.65 -13.73
CA ILE A 17 1.33 1.52 -12.76
C ILE A 17 2.51 2.41 -13.17
N ILE A 18 3.33 2.76 -12.21
CA ILE A 18 4.59 3.46 -12.45
C ILE A 18 5.73 2.48 -12.16
N LEU A 19 6.58 2.26 -13.15
CA LEU A 19 7.80 1.46 -13.04
C LEU A 19 9.02 2.38 -13.16
N GLY A 20 9.78 2.51 -12.07
CA GLY A 20 10.81 3.55 -11.99
C GLY A 20 10.18 4.94 -12.08
N ASP A 21 10.43 5.64 -13.19
CA ASP A 21 9.84 6.94 -13.52
C ASP A 21 8.82 6.89 -14.67
N LYS A 22 8.51 5.70 -15.18
CA LYS A 22 7.69 5.51 -16.39
C LYS A 22 6.28 5.04 -16.05
N LEU A 23 5.29 5.72 -16.61
CA LEU A 23 3.89 5.31 -16.56
C LEU A 23 3.66 4.16 -17.55
N ILE A 24 3.09 3.07 -17.07
CA ILE A 24 2.66 1.90 -17.84
C ILE A 24 1.14 1.88 -17.84
N PRO A 25 0.48 2.07 -18.99
CA PRO A 25 -0.96 1.96 -19.11
C PRO A 25 -1.48 0.54 -18.79
N PRO A 26 -2.78 0.38 -18.52
CA PRO A 26 -3.39 -0.94 -18.44
C PRO A 26 -3.11 -1.74 -19.71
N GLY A 27 -2.73 -3.00 -19.58
CA GLY A 27 -2.41 -3.82 -20.74
C GLY A 27 -1.63 -5.09 -20.41
N ARG A 28 -1.19 -5.72 -21.50
CA ARG A 28 -0.31 -6.89 -21.47
C ARG A 28 0.94 -6.55 -22.27
N TYR A 29 2.11 -6.81 -21.71
CA TYR A 29 3.40 -6.46 -22.27
C TYR A 29 4.38 -7.61 -22.15
N SER A 30 5.13 -7.90 -23.21
CA SER A 30 6.29 -8.79 -23.13
C SER A 30 7.43 -8.11 -22.39
N PHE A 31 8.06 -8.85 -21.50
CA PHE A 31 9.14 -8.37 -20.65
C PHE A 31 10.47 -8.88 -21.19
N TYR A 32 11.30 -7.98 -21.65
CA TYR A 32 12.67 -8.25 -22.10
C TYR A 32 13.69 -7.52 -21.24
N THR A 33 14.89 -8.08 -21.18
CA THR A 33 16.03 -7.44 -20.54
C THR A 33 17.28 -7.52 -21.42
N ILE A 34 18.15 -6.52 -21.26
CA ILE A 34 19.52 -6.54 -21.77
C ILE A 34 20.44 -6.47 -20.56
N PRO A 35 20.93 -7.64 -20.08
CA PRO A 35 21.84 -7.69 -18.94
C PRO A 35 23.23 -7.13 -19.32
N SER A 36 23.84 -6.41 -18.38
CA SER A 36 25.27 -6.10 -18.41
C SER A 36 25.84 -6.05 -16.99
N PRO A 37 27.15 -6.05 -16.80
CA PRO A 37 27.74 -6.09 -15.45
C PRO A 37 27.36 -4.91 -14.57
N ALA A 38 27.21 -3.71 -15.12
CA ALA A 38 26.93 -2.49 -14.36
C ALA A 38 25.45 -2.14 -14.32
N ASN A 39 24.74 -2.35 -15.43
CA ASN A 39 23.34 -1.93 -15.56
C ASN A 39 22.57 -2.92 -16.42
N TRP A 40 21.29 -3.11 -16.13
CA TRP A 40 20.37 -3.80 -17.00
C TRP A 40 19.44 -2.82 -17.68
N ILE A 41 19.08 -3.09 -18.94
CA ILE A 41 17.97 -2.38 -19.60
C ILE A 41 16.74 -3.27 -19.49
N ILE A 42 15.71 -2.75 -18.85
CA ILE A 42 14.40 -3.37 -18.67
C ILE A 42 13.49 -2.84 -19.75
N ILE A 43 12.80 -3.72 -20.46
CA ILE A 43 11.99 -3.39 -21.63
C ILE A 43 10.61 -4.02 -21.49
N PHE A 44 9.56 -3.20 -21.65
CA PHE A 44 8.20 -3.68 -21.86
C PHE A 44 7.79 -3.38 -23.29
N ASN A 45 7.45 -4.45 -24.01
CA ASN A 45 7.14 -4.40 -25.44
C ASN A 45 5.67 -4.75 -25.67
N THR A 46 5.01 -4.05 -26.58
CA THR A 46 3.59 -4.24 -26.88
C THR A 46 3.29 -5.51 -27.69
N ASP A 47 4.31 -6.10 -28.32
CA ASP A 47 4.14 -7.37 -29.02
C ASP A 47 4.28 -8.55 -28.03
N THR A 48 3.17 -9.20 -27.76
CA THR A 48 3.08 -10.33 -26.83
C THR A 48 2.96 -11.68 -27.54
N THR A 49 3.13 -11.70 -28.86
CA THR A 49 2.90 -12.89 -29.70
C THR A 49 4.18 -13.62 -30.07
N ILE A 50 5.34 -13.01 -29.85
CA ILE A 50 6.62 -13.58 -30.29
C ILE A 50 7.17 -14.59 -29.26
N HIS A 51 7.72 -15.70 -29.80
CA HIS A 51 8.42 -16.71 -29.01
C HIS A 51 9.89 -16.32 -28.85
N GLY A 52 10.37 -16.30 -27.62
CA GLY A 52 11.75 -15.92 -27.34
C GLY A 52 12.04 -14.46 -27.66
N ALA A 53 13.19 -14.19 -28.26
CA ALA A 53 13.61 -12.86 -28.71
C ALA A 53 13.66 -12.75 -30.25
N PHE A 54 13.31 -13.84 -30.96
CA PHE A 54 13.29 -13.83 -32.41
C PHE A 54 12.07 -13.03 -32.91
N GLY A 55 12.33 -12.06 -33.79
CA GLY A 55 11.27 -11.14 -34.25
C GLY A 55 11.04 -9.93 -33.34
N TYR A 56 11.82 -9.77 -32.27
CA TYR A 56 11.76 -8.57 -31.45
C TYR A 56 11.99 -7.29 -32.28
N SER A 57 11.14 -6.30 -32.06
CA SER A 57 11.24 -4.98 -32.67
C SER A 57 11.25 -3.88 -31.60
N GLN A 58 12.33 -3.10 -31.59
CA GLN A 58 12.44 -1.95 -30.69
C GLN A 58 11.37 -0.88 -30.94
N ALA A 59 10.82 -0.81 -32.14
CA ALA A 59 9.74 0.15 -32.48
C ALA A 59 8.44 -0.16 -31.73
N LYS A 60 8.31 -1.38 -31.16
CA LYS A 60 7.17 -1.79 -30.33
C LYS A 60 7.45 -1.68 -28.83
N ASP A 61 8.58 -1.13 -28.42
CA ASP A 61 8.87 -0.89 -27.01
C ASP A 61 7.96 0.20 -26.46
N LEU A 62 7.20 -0.10 -25.43
CA LEU A 62 6.45 0.88 -24.67
C LEU A 62 7.40 1.73 -23.83
N VAL A 63 8.29 1.07 -23.12
CA VAL A 63 9.30 1.73 -22.26
C VAL A 63 10.61 0.96 -22.25
N ARG A 64 11.68 1.70 -21.99
CA ARG A 64 13.02 1.20 -21.64
C ARG A 64 13.51 1.91 -20.39
N ILE A 65 13.93 1.14 -19.39
CA ILE A 65 14.41 1.63 -18.11
C ILE A 65 15.81 1.06 -17.88
N THR A 66 16.79 1.93 -17.65
CA THR A 66 18.13 1.50 -17.25
C THR A 66 18.21 1.42 -15.74
N VAL A 67 18.57 0.27 -15.21
CA VAL A 67 18.63 0.00 -13.76
C VAL A 67 20.01 -0.51 -13.40
N PRO A 68 20.64 -0.02 -12.31
CA PRO A 68 21.92 -0.54 -11.86
C PRO A 68 21.77 -1.99 -11.39
N SER A 69 22.74 -2.82 -11.72
CA SER A 69 22.89 -4.16 -11.16
C SER A 69 23.54 -4.06 -9.79
N GLN A 70 23.15 -4.95 -8.88
CA GLN A 70 23.68 -5.06 -7.53
C GLN A 70 24.23 -6.47 -7.32
N GLN A 71 25.34 -6.58 -6.60
CA GLN A 71 25.88 -7.87 -6.18
C GLN A 71 25.02 -8.41 -5.04
N LEU A 72 24.59 -9.69 -5.17
CA LEU A 72 23.99 -10.43 -4.07
C LEU A 72 25.09 -10.96 -3.14
N THR A 73 24.82 -10.98 -1.84
CA THR A 73 25.65 -11.62 -0.83
C THR A 73 25.50 -13.12 -0.81
N GLU A 74 24.32 -13.61 -1.23
CA GLU A 74 23.97 -15.01 -1.29
C GLU A 74 23.73 -15.43 -2.75
N PHE A 75 24.23 -16.60 -3.13
CA PHE A 75 24.07 -17.14 -4.47
C PHE A 75 22.63 -17.58 -4.70
N GLN A 76 22.01 -17.08 -5.77
CA GLN A 76 20.66 -17.40 -6.20
C GLN A 76 20.70 -18.34 -7.41
N GLU A 77 20.57 -19.64 -7.19
CA GLU A 77 20.66 -20.65 -8.24
C GLU A 77 19.55 -20.51 -9.29
N VAL A 78 18.33 -20.31 -8.82
CA VAL A 78 17.15 -20.23 -9.70
C VAL A 78 16.85 -18.77 -10.02
N PHE A 79 16.75 -18.46 -11.34
CA PHE A 79 16.28 -17.13 -11.77
C PHE A 79 14.91 -16.82 -11.15
N THR A 80 14.84 -15.74 -10.44
CA THR A 80 13.64 -15.34 -9.68
C THR A 80 13.19 -13.93 -10.08
N ILE A 81 11.89 -13.80 -10.33
CA ILE A 81 11.21 -12.51 -10.47
C ILE A 81 10.18 -12.44 -9.34
N ASP A 82 10.23 -11.41 -8.52
CA ASP A 82 9.24 -11.19 -7.47
C ASP A 82 8.93 -9.70 -7.27
N ILE A 83 7.90 -9.42 -6.47
CA ILE A 83 7.56 -8.08 -5.98
C ILE A 83 7.73 -8.10 -4.48
N SER A 84 8.66 -7.28 -3.99
CA SER A 84 8.99 -7.14 -2.57
C SER A 84 8.73 -5.72 -2.07
N ASP A 85 9.00 -5.49 -0.77
CA ASP A 85 8.94 -4.16 -0.13
C ASP A 85 7.59 -3.46 -0.37
N ILE A 86 6.49 -4.23 -0.34
CA ILE A 86 5.15 -3.70 -0.59
C ILE A 86 4.74 -2.82 0.59
N ASP A 87 4.32 -1.60 0.27
CA ASP A 87 3.80 -0.63 1.23
C ASP A 87 2.28 -0.48 1.16
N ASN A 88 1.70 0.24 2.11
CA ASN A 88 0.26 0.47 2.21
C ASN A 88 -0.29 1.57 1.28
N ARG A 89 0.56 2.16 0.43
CA ARG A 89 0.20 3.13 -0.61
C ARG A 89 0.32 2.56 -2.02
N GLY A 90 0.53 1.23 -2.11
CA GLY A 90 0.65 0.52 -3.38
C GLY A 90 2.02 0.65 -4.03
N GLY A 91 3.05 1.02 -3.28
CA GLY A 91 4.45 0.94 -3.66
C GLY A 91 5.02 -0.46 -3.44
N GLY A 92 6.08 -0.80 -4.16
CA GLY A 92 6.82 -2.03 -4.03
C GLY A 92 8.07 -2.02 -4.91
N THR A 93 8.75 -3.14 -4.96
CA THR A 93 9.96 -3.32 -5.77
C THR A 93 9.81 -4.56 -6.64
N LEU A 94 9.80 -4.39 -7.96
CA LEU A 94 9.99 -5.50 -8.89
C LEU A 94 11.46 -5.87 -8.88
N GLN A 95 11.77 -7.08 -8.45
CA GLN A 95 13.13 -7.56 -8.29
C GLN A 95 13.40 -8.77 -9.18
N LEU A 96 14.54 -8.75 -9.88
CA LEU A 96 15.09 -9.89 -10.61
C LEU A 96 16.37 -10.31 -9.90
N ARG A 97 16.50 -11.62 -9.65
CA ARG A 97 17.68 -12.19 -8.98
C ARG A 97 18.14 -13.43 -9.72
N TRP A 98 19.43 -13.52 -9.97
CA TRP A 98 20.06 -14.71 -10.53
C TRP A 98 21.54 -14.75 -10.21
N GLU A 99 22.02 -15.91 -9.81
CA GLU A 99 23.41 -16.11 -9.38
C GLU A 99 23.81 -15.10 -8.30
N ASN A 100 24.76 -14.24 -8.58
CA ASN A 100 25.21 -13.19 -7.68
C ASN A 100 24.69 -11.80 -8.07
N THR A 101 23.67 -11.72 -8.94
CA THR A 101 23.18 -10.46 -9.49
C THR A 101 21.73 -10.20 -9.12
N SER A 102 21.44 -8.98 -8.74
CA SER A 102 20.08 -8.46 -8.54
C SER A 102 19.88 -7.15 -9.29
N VAL A 103 18.68 -6.93 -9.80
CA VAL A 103 18.20 -5.60 -10.25
C VAL A 103 16.87 -5.31 -9.58
N LYS A 104 16.70 -4.08 -9.15
CA LYS A 104 15.53 -3.60 -8.41
C LYS A 104 14.91 -2.42 -9.12
N ILE A 105 13.61 -2.51 -9.40
CA ILE A 105 12.84 -1.48 -10.08
C ILE A 105 11.71 -1.06 -9.14
N PRO A 106 11.66 0.18 -8.67
CA PRO A 106 10.51 0.66 -7.92
C PRO A 106 9.24 0.52 -8.77
N VAL A 107 8.20 -0.06 -8.18
CA VAL A 107 6.88 -0.16 -8.79
C VAL A 107 5.86 0.51 -7.88
N ARG A 108 4.91 1.24 -8.47
CA ARG A 108 3.86 1.90 -7.72
C ARG A 108 2.54 1.86 -8.48
N SER A 109 1.47 1.51 -7.78
CA SER A 109 0.10 1.68 -8.27
C SER A 109 -0.31 3.15 -8.21
N THR A 110 -1.15 3.60 -9.13
CA THR A 110 -1.81 4.92 -9.07
C THR A 110 -3.10 4.91 -8.26
N ALA A 111 -3.45 3.78 -7.63
CA ALA A 111 -4.70 3.62 -6.88
C ALA A 111 -4.79 4.56 -5.67
N ASP A 112 -3.67 4.76 -4.98
CA ASP A 112 -3.61 5.65 -3.81
C ASP A 112 -3.97 7.10 -4.17
N GLU A 113 -3.42 7.64 -5.25
CA GLU A 113 -3.75 8.98 -5.72
C GLU A 113 -5.22 9.09 -6.20
N LYS A 114 -5.76 8.02 -6.80
CA LYS A 114 -7.17 7.97 -7.22
C LYS A 114 -8.10 8.00 -6.02
N VAL A 115 -7.84 7.19 -5.00
CA VAL A 115 -8.63 7.17 -3.75
C VAL A 115 -8.55 8.51 -3.04
N CYS A 116 -7.38 9.12 -2.92
CA CYS A 116 -7.24 10.43 -2.28
C CYS A 116 -8.04 11.51 -3.01
N ARG A 117 -7.97 11.55 -4.34
CA ARG A 117 -8.80 12.49 -5.13
C ARG A 117 -10.29 12.27 -4.94
N GLN A 118 -10.74 11.01 -4.82
CA GLN A 118 -12.14 10.71 -4.52
C GLN A 118 -12.54 11.17 -3.13
N ILE A 119 -11.70 10.98 -2.12
CA ILE A 119 -11.96 11.47 -0.76
C ILE A 119 -12.05 13.00 -0.75
N GLU A 120 -11.10 13.69 -1.37
CA GLU A 120 -11.13 15.16 -1.49
C GLU A 120 -12.41 15.63 -2.19
N GLU A 121 -12.78 15.01 -3.29
CA GLU A 121 -13.99 15.39 -4.03
C GLU A 121 -15.25 15.15 -3.21
N ILE A 122 -15.42 13.94 -2.64
CA ILE A 122 -16.66 13.54 -1.96
C ILE A 122 -16.79 14.23 -0.59
N VAL A 123 -15.73 14.20 0.22
CA VAL A 123 -15.80 14.65 1.62
C VAL A 123 -15.63 16.16 1.75
N LEU A 124 -14.64 16.73 1.01
CA LEU A 124 -14.28 18.12 1.19
C LEU A 124 -15.02 19.06 0.26
N ARG A 125 -15.20 18.71 -1.03
CA ARG A 125 -15.85 19.59 -2.01
C ARG A 125 -17.37 19.40 -2.05
N GLN A 126 -17.85 18.17 -2.17
CA GLN A 126 -19.29 17.86 -2.19
C GLN A 126 -19.91 17.87 -0.79
N GLN A 127 -19.08 17.92 0.27
CA GLN A 127 -19.49 17.90 1.67
C GLN A 127 -20.42 16.71 2.01
N ASN A 128 -20.23 15.58 1.32
CA ASN A 128 -20.91 14.35 1.69
C ASN A 128 -20.25 13.76 2.95
N GLN A 129 -20.81 14.11 4.10
CA GLN A 129 -20.28 13.77 5.41
C GLN A 129 -21.18 12.79 6.17
N THR A 130 -21.74 11.80 5.45
CA THR A 130 -22.40 10.69 6.12
C THR A 130 -21.40 9.91 7.00
N PRO A 131 -21.84 9.31 8.12
CA PRO A 131 -20.96 8.59 9.03
C PRO A 131 -20.08 7.55 8.34
N ASP A 132 -20.64 6.78 7.42
CA ASP A 132 -19.90 5.75 6.67
C ASP A 132 -18.84 6.34 5.77
N VAL A 133 -19.15 7.42 5.05
CA VAL A 133 -18.18 8.10 4.17
C VAL A 133 -17.03 8.69 4.98
N LEU A 134 -17.33 9.37 6.08
CA LEU A 134 -16.31 9.92 6.98
C LEU A 134 -15.43 8.82 7.59
N PHE A 135 -16.03 7.72 8.03
CA PHE A 135 -15.29 6.62 8.61
C PHE A 135 -14.37 5.95 7.58
N GLN A 136 -14.86 5.68 6.36
CA GLN A 136 -14.03 5.08 5.31
C GLN A 136 -12.86 5.98 4.92
N ALA A 137 -13.09 7.29 4.79
CA ALA A 137 -12.05 8.27 4.51
C ALA A 137 -10.99 8.31 5.64
N ALA A 138 -11.44 8.33 6.90
CA ALA A 138 -10.56 8.32 8.06
C ALA A 138 -9.76 7.02 8.17
N ALA A 139 -10.40 5.87 7.93
CA ALA A 139 -9.75 4.56 7.94
C ALA A 139 -8.65 4.47 6.87
N TYR A 140 -8.92 5.00 5.67
CA TYR A 140 -7.94 5.06 4.60
C TYR A 140 -6.75 5.97 4.96
N TYR A 141 -7.02 7.17 5.49
CA TYR A 141 -5.96 8.09 5.92
C TYR A 141 -5.12 7.50 7.06
N TYR A 142 -5.75 6.80 7.99
CA TYR A 142 -5.04 6.08 9.05
C TYR A 142 -4.17 4.97 8.48
N ALA A 143 -4.73 4.10 7.64
CA ALA A 143 -4.00 2.97 7.05
C ALA A 143 -2.82 3.40 6.18
N THR A 144 -2.91 4.55 5.52
CA THR A 144 -1.86 5.09 4.64
C THR A 144 -0.99 6.15 5.32
N SER A 145 -1.10 6.31 6.63
CA SER A 145 -0.34 7.27 7.44
C SER A 145 -0.37 8.69 6.86
N ARG A 146 -1.58 9.16 6.50
CA ARG A 146 -1.81 10.52 6.01
C ARG A 146 -2.12 11.47 7.17
N ASP A 147 -2.86 12.55 6.93
CA ASP A 147 -3.23 13.49 8.00
C ASP A 147 -4.10 12.81 9.06
N LEU A 148 -3.44 12.37 10.14
CA LEU A 148 -4.10 11.72 11.28
C LEU A 148 -5.01 12.67 12.06
N SER A 149 -4.72 13.98 12.06
CA SER A 149 -5.56 14.95 12.73
C SER A 149 -6.91 15.08 12.02
N LEU A 150 -6.87 15.20 10.70
CA LEU A 150 -8.07 15.22 9.87
C LEU A 150 -8.85 13.91 9.94
N ALA A 151 -8.16 12.78 9.96
CA ALA A 151 -8.78 11.46 10.15
C ALA A 151 -9.51 11.37 11.51
N ALA A 152 -8.92 11.89 12.59
CA ALA A 152 -9.55 11.93 13.90
C ALA A 152 -10.84 12.78 13.88
N GLU A 153 -10.81 13.97 13.25
CA GLU A 153 -11.99 14.84 13.11
C GLU A 153 -13.14 14.14 12.37
N TRP A 154 -12.84 13.41 11.30
CA TRP A 154 -13.86 12.68 10.55
C TRP A 154 -14.49 11.55 11.38
N VAL A 155 -13.67 10.79 12.12
CA VAL A 155 -14.20 9.74 13.00
C VAL A 155 -15.05 10.32 14.11
N GLU A 156 -14.64 11.44 14.70
CA GLU A 156 -15.44 12.12 15.75
C GLU A 156 -16.80 12.57 15.23
N LYS A 157 -16.85 13.14 14.03
CA LYS A 157 -18.12 13.52 13.39
C LYS A 157 -19.00 12.28 13.12
N ALA A 158 -18.41 11.18 12.64
CA ALA A 158 -19.15 9.95 12.44
C ALA A 158 -19.72 9.38 13.74
N GLU A 159 -18.93 9.37 14.82
CA GLU A 159 -19.34 8.93 16.16
C GLU A 159 -20.45 9.80 16.75
N GLN A 160 -20.42 11.12 16.54
CA GLN A 160 -21.48 12.03 16.98
C GLN A 160 -22.84 11.72 16.34
N THR A 161 -22.83 11.20 15.10
CA THR A 161 -24.06 10.88 14.38
C THR A 161 -24.60 9.51 14.76
N ASP A 162 -23.71 8.51 14.98
CA ASP A 162 -24.06 7.15 15.40
C ASP A 162 -23.12 6.66 16.51
N GLY A 163 -23.44 7.01 17.74
CA GLY A 163 -22.65 6.67 18.92
C GLY A 163 -22.69 5.18 19.33
N ASN A 164 -23.46 4.32 18.64
CA ASN A 164 -23.52 2.90 18.93
C ASN A 164 -22.62 2.06 18.03
N ASN A 165 -21.97 2.64 17.04
CA ASN A 165 -21.07 1.91 16.15
C ASN A 165 -19.70 1.73 16.80
N PHE A 166 -19.35 0.46 17.09
CA PHE A 166 -18.07 0.08 17.69
C PHE A 166 -16.85 0.58 16.89
N SER A 167 -16.95 0.62 15.56
CA SER A 167 -15.81 0.89 14.68
C SER A 167 -15.27 2.31 14.87
N TYR A 168 -16.12 3.27 15.18
CA TYR A 168 -15.72 4.67 15.30
C TYR A 168 -14.81 4.92 16.50
N PRO A 169 -15.22 4.68 17.76
CA PRO A 169 -14.34 4.87 18.89
C PRO A 169 -13.14 3.92 18.86
N ASN A 170 -13.26 2.73 18.26
CA ASN A 170 -12.14 1.82 18.10
C ASN A 170 -11.09 2.33 17.10
N LEU A 171 -11.46 3.04 16.04
CA LEU A 171 -10.50 3.70 15.16
C LEU A 171 -9.93 4.97 15.82
N LEU A 172 -10.78 5.76 16.46
CA LEU A 172 -10.36 7.00 17.11
C LEU A 172 -9.29 6.76 18.18
N GLN A 173 -9.42 5.70 19.01
CA GLN A 173 -8.41 5.39 20.01
C GLN A 173 -7.04 5.06 19.42
N LYS A 174 -7.01 4.43 18.23
CA LYS A 174 -5.76 4.13 17.53
C LYS A 174 -5.13 5.42 17.01
N ILE A 175 -5.89 6.22 16.26
CA ILE A 175 -5.43 7.51 15.72
C ILE A 175 -4.93 8.43 16.83
N ALA A 176 -5.72 8.63 17.89
CA ALA A 176 -5.34 9.49 19.00
C ALA A 176 -4.11 8.95 19.77
N GLY A 177 -3.95 7.63 19.85
CA GLY A 177 -2.77 7.01 20.42
C GLY A 177 -1.51 7.31 19.62
N ASP A 178 -1.58 7.24 18.30
CA ASP A 178 -0.46 7.53 17.40
C ASP A 178 -0.11 9.03 17.37
N LEU A 179 -1.13 9.88 17.54
CA LEU A 179 -0.98 11.33 17.76
C LEU A 179 -0.47 11.68 19.18
N LYS A 180 -0.25 10.70 20.06
CA LYS A 180 0.12 10.88 21.47
C LYS A 180 -0.89 11.67 22.29
N GLN A 181 -2.13 11.77 21.83
CA GLN A 181 -3.27 12.37 22.52
C GLN A 181 -3.87 11.34 23.50
N TYR A 182 -3.09 10.92 24.49
CA TYR A 182 -3.40 9.77 25.33
C TYR A 182 -4.75 9.87 26.06
N GLN A 183 -5.11 11.05 26.59
CA GLN A 183 -6.41 11.24 27.24
C GLN A 183 -7.58 10.97 26.27
N LYS A 184 -7.50 11.49 25.05
CA LYS A 184 -8.49 11.26 23.99
C LYS A 184 -8.53 9.77 23.60
N ALA A 185 -7.37 9.13 23.45
CA ALA A 185 -7.27 7.71 23.14
C ALA A 185 -7.91 6.84 24.22
N ILE A 186 -7.64 7.12 25.50
CA ILE A 186 -8.23 6.39 26.63
C ILE A 186 -9.76 6.58 26.65
N ALA A 187 -10.25 7.78 26.48
CA ALA A 187 -11.68 8.07 26.44
C ALA A 187 -12.38 7.31 25.30
N ALA A 188 -11.79 7.31 24.10
CA ALA A 188 -12.32 6.59 22.96
C ALA A 188 -12.28 5.05 23.18
N ALA A 189 -11.18 4.52 23.73
CA ALA A 189 -11.06 3.11 24.04
C ALA A 189 -12.11 2.65 25.08
N LYS A 190 -12.40 3.46 26.09
CA LYS A 190 -13.45 3.18 27.09
C LYS A 190 -14.85 3.16 26.44
N ARG A 191 -15.16 4.09 25.50
CA ARG A 191 -16.43 4.04 24.73
C ARG A 191 -16.52 2.78 23.87
N ALA A 192 -15.46 2.43 23.16
CA ALA A 192 -15.40 1.19 22.38
C ALA A 192 -15.61 -0.04 23.26
N LEU A 193 -15.04 -0.07 24.48
CA LEU A 193 -15.19 -1.17 25.43
C LEU A 193 -16.64 -1.35 25.85
N VAL A 194 -17.34 -0.27 26.17
CA VAL A 194 -18.77 -0.31 26.55
C VAL A 194 -19.62 -0.91 25.44
N ILE A 195 -19.37 -0.53 24.19
CA ILE A 195 -20.10 -1.08 23.03
C ILE A 195 -19.76 -2.56 22.85
N ALA A 196 -18.48 -2.92 22.95
CA ALA A 196 -18.02 -4.31 22.78
C ALA A 196 -18.61 -5.25 23.86
N GLU A 197 -18.72 -4.79 25.11
CA GLU A 197 -19.36 -5.53 26.20
C GLU A 197 -20.86 -5.73 25.92
N LYS A 198 -21.57 -4.65 25.53
CA LYS A 198 -22.99 -4.70 25.18
C LYS A 198 -23.29 -5.64 24.02
N THR A 199 -22.39 -5.71 23.03
CA THR A 199 -22.54 -6.54 21.83
C THR A 199 -21.85 -7.91 21.94
N LYS A 200 -21.32 -8.25 23.14
CA LYS A 200 -20.68 -9.53 23.44
C LYS A 200 -19.46 -9.88 22.56
N MET A 201 -18.68 -8.87 22.19
CA MET A 201 -17.44 -9.02 21.40
C MET A 201 -16.25 -9.41 22.29
N SER A 202 -16.21 -10.64 22.83
CA SER A 202 -15.28 -11.06 23.88
C SER A 202 -13.80 -10.79 23.56
N ASN A 203 -13.36 -11.03 22.31
CA ASN A 203 -11.98 -10.79 21.92
C ASN A 203 -11.63 -9.28 21.96
N GLN A 204 -12.52 -8.42 21.47
CA GLN A 204 -12.34 -6.97 21.48
C GLN A 204 -12.34 -6.41 22.90
N VAL A 205 -13.18 -6.94 23.78
CA VAL A 205 -13.19 -6.58 25.21
C VAL A 205 -11.82 -6.81 25.85
N SER A 206 -11.23 -8.00 25.66
CA SER A 206 -9.91 -8.33 26.22
C SER A 206 -8.80 -7.42 25.65
N GLN A 207 -8.81 -7.18 24.34
CA GLN A 207 -7.85 -6.31 23.66
C GLN A 207 -7.97 -4.86 24.14
N LEU A 208 -9.19 -4.34 24.27
CA LEU A 208 -9.42 -2.97 24.69
C LEU A 208 -9.03 -2.72 26.14
N ARG A 209 -9.28 -3.66 27.05
CA ARG A 209 -8.84 -3.55 28.45
C ARG A 209 -7.31 -3.44 28.54
N LYS A 210 -6.59 -4.31 27.82
CA LYS A 210 -5.12 -4.24 27.74
C LYS A 210 -4.67 -2.90 27.13
N ARG A 211 -5.33 -2.46 26.07
CA ARG A 211 -5.00 -1.21 25.38
C ARG A 211 -5.19 0.02 26.26
N ILE A 212 -6.26 0.05 27.07
CA ILE A 212 -6.51 1.13 28.04
C ILE A 212 -5.37 1.19 29.06
N GLU A 213 -4.97 0.06 29.63
CA GLU A 213 -3.85 -0.02 30.58
C GLU A 213 -2.53 0.50 29.96
N GLU A 214 -2.22 0.07 28.73
CA GLU A 214 -1.05 0.57 27.99
C GLU A 214 -1.07 2.09 27.80
N LEU A 215 -2.24 2.64 27.43
CA LEU A 215 -2.40 4.07 27.22
C LEU A 215 -2.32 4.86 28.54
N GLU A 216 -2.89 4.35 29.63
CA GLU A 216 -2.83 4.95 30.96
C GLU A 216 -1.38 4.98 31.48
N ASN A 217 -0.61 3.90 31.25
CA ASN A 217 0.82 3.84 31.58
C ASN A 217 1.63 4.89 30.78
N LYS A 218 1.39 5.01 29.49
CA LYS A 218 2.04 6.04 28.65
C LYS A 218 1.68 7.46 29.07
N TYR A 219 0.42 7.69 29.43
CA TYR A 219 -0.05 9.00 29.90
C TYR A 219 0.58 9.38 31.23
N SER A 220 0.75 8.44 32.17
CA SER A 220 1.35 8.68 33.47
C SER A 220 2.89 8.75 33.45
N GLY A 221 3.53 8.59 32.30
CA GLY A 221 4.99 8.59 32.16
C GLY A 221 5.68 7.34 32.75
N ARG A 222 4.93 6.29 32.97
CA ARG A 222 5.44 4.99 33.43
C ARG A 222 5.75 4.13 32.20
N ASN A 223 6.95 4.25 31.68
CA ASN A 223 7.52 3.30 30.73
C ASN A 223 8.48 2.36 31.45
#